data_2a008c88f71e1f2602a77594dafbc864
#
_entry.id   2a008c88f71e1f2602a77594dafbc864
#
_cell.length_a   1.000
_cell.length_b   1.000
_cell.length_c   1.000
_cell.angle_alpha   90.00
_cell.angle_beta   90.00
_cell.angle_gamma   90.00
#
_symmetry.space_group_name_H-M   'P 1'
#
loop_
_entity.id
_entity.type
_entity.pdbx_description
1 polymer ?
#
loop_
_entity_poly.entity_id
_entity_poly.type
_entity_poly.pdbx_seq_one_letter_code
_entity_poly.pdbx_strand_id
1 'polypeptide(L)'
;MTSQEKKIIQYHKLIGDLEVDMEAIKKIKVEIEEIGRDIEKIQGPIPSRDLISCAAFLHHFYTGVETMFERIAKVIDGGATVSGDYHRELLRSMSHEIPSIRPAIISVDLAEELDEYRRFRHMFRHAYGSELRWGKMEPLVKGIPIIMQGLEDSYINLVQFIKQLITTLSE
;
A
#
# COMPACT_ATOMS: atom_id res chain seq x y z
N MET A 1 3.17 -29.46 -17.95
CA MET A 1 3.60 -28.13 -17.49
C MET A 1 4.68 -28.28 -16.43
N THR A 2 5.85 -27.77 -16.71
CA THR A 2 7.01 -27.84 -15.82
C THR A 2 6.84 -26.93 -14.61
N SER A 3 7.65 -27.13 -13.55
CA SER A 3 7.67 -26.21 -12.39
C SER A 3 8.03 -24.77 -12.80
N GLN A 4 8.91 -24.64 -13.78
CA GLN A 4 9.39 -23.39 -14.33
C GLN A 4 8.28 -22.64 -15.10
N GLU A 5 7.55 -23.35 -15.98
CA GLU A 5 6.39 -22.78 -16.68
C GLU A 5 5.29 -22.29 -15.71
N LYS A 6 5.01 -23.04 -14.65
CA LYS A 6 4.07 -22.63 -13.61
C LYS A 6 4.49 -21.31 -12.94
N LYS A 7 5.78 -21.18 -12.65
CA LYS A 7 6.34 -19.99 -12.01
C LYS A 7 6.27 -18.76 -12.92
N ILE A 8 6.56 -18.92 -14.19
CA ILE A 8 6.39 -17.86 -15.21
C ILE A 8 4.95 -17.35 -15.24
N ILE A 9 3.98 -18.27 -15.28
CA ILE A 9 2.56 -17.92 -15.26
C ILE A 9 2.18 -17.15 -14.00
N GLN A 10 2.69 -17.58 -12.83
CA GLN A 10 2.44 -16.89 -11.58
C GLN A 10 3.01 -15.46 -11.58
N TYR A 11 4.19 -15.24 -12.16
CA TYR A 11 4.78 -13.91 -12.28
C TYR A 11 3.99 -13.00 -13.22
N HIS A 12 3.55 -13.51 -14.38
CA HIS A 12 2.66 -12.73 -15.26
C HIS A 12 1.35 -12.35 -14.57
N LYS A 13 0.75 -13.30 -13.84
CA LYS A 13 -0.45 -13.03 -13.07
C LYS A 13 -0.19 -11.98 -11.99
N LEU A 14 0.92 -12.07 -11.27
CA LEU A 14 1.30 -11.09 -10.25
C LEU A 14 1.37 -9.68 -10.84
N ILE A 15 2.04 -9.50 -11.98
CA ILE A 15 2.11 -8.20 -12.67
C ILE A 15 0.70 -7.65 -12.94
N GLY A 16 -0.19 -8.46 -13.49
CA GLY A 16 -1.57 -8.04 -13.75
C GLY A 16 -2.36 -7.69 -12.49
N ASP A 17 -2.24 -8.50 -11.43
CA ASP A 17 -2.89 -8.24 -10.16
C ASP A 17 -2.37 -6.94 -9.50
N LEU A 18 -1.07 -6.69 -9.56
CA LEU A 18 -0.45 -5.45 -9.04
C LEU A 18 -0.87 -4.20 -9.83
N GLU A 19 -1.07 -4.32 -11.15
CA GLU A 19 -1.57 -3.23 -11.98
C GLU A 19 -3.00 -2.84 -11.55
N VAL A 20 -3.86 -3.82 -11.35
CA VAL A 20 -5.25 -3.60 -10.87
C VAL A 20 -5.25 -2.96 -9.49
N ASP A 21 -4.43 -3.45 -8.57
CA ASP A 21 -4.33 -2.90 -7.21
C ASP A 21 -3.81 -1.44 -7.25
N MET A 22 -2.80 -1.14 -8.06
CA MET A 22 -2.25 0.22 -8.21
C MET A 22 -3.30 1.19 -8.77
N GLU A 23 -4.05 0.79 -9.78
CA GLU A 23 -5.14 1.62 -10.33
C GLU A 23 -6.25 1.88 -9.29
N ALA A 24 -6.56 0.90 -8.45
CA ALA A 24 -7.53 1.07 -7.37
C ALA A 24 -7.00 2.07 -6.32
N ILE A 25 -5.73 1.98 -5.94
CA ILE A 25 -5.07 2.91 -5.00
C ILE A 25 -5.06 4.34 -5.57
N LYS A 26 -4.78 4.52 -6.86
CA LYS A 26 -4.83 5.82 -7.54
C LYS A 26 -6.20 6.47 -7.48
N LYS A 27 -7.27 5.70 -7.66
CA LYS A 27 -8.64 6.19 -7.50
C LYS A 27 -8.94 6.64 -6.07
N ILE A 28 -8.52 5.87 -5.08
CA ILE A 28 -8.66 6.22 -3.68
C ILE A 28 -7.89 7.51 -3.34
N LYS A 29 -6.68 7.67 -3.89
CA LYS A 29 -5.90 8.91 -3.77
C LYS A 29 -6.70 10.13 -4.20
N VAL A 30 -7.37 10.07 -5.36
CA VAL A 30 -8.18 11.19 -5.89
C VAL A 30 -9.29 11.57 -4.90
N GLU A 31 -10.01 10.58 -4.35
CA GLU A 31 -11.06 10.80 -3.36
C GLU A 31 -10.52 11.47 -2.08
N ILE A 32 -9.36 11.03 -1.58
CA ILE A 32 -8.72 11.64 -0.41
C ILE A 32 -8.38 13.10 -0.66
N GLU A 33 -7.80 13.41 -1.82
CA GLU A 33 -7.41 14.78 -2.18
C GLU A 33 -8.63 15.69 -2.38
N GLU A 34 -9.72 15.19 -2.98
CA GLU A 34 -10.96 15.94 -3.15
C GLU A 34 -11.63 16.26 -1.82
N ILE A 35 -11.80 15.24 -0.96
CA ILE A 35 -12.37 15.43 0.38
C ILE A 35 -11.50 16.38 1.22
N GLY A 36 -10.17 16.24 1.14
CA GLY A 36 -9.24 17.13 1.83
C GLY A 36 -9.44 18.59 1.43
N ARG A 37 -9.50 18.87 0.12
CA ARG A 37 -9.76 20.22 -0.40
C ARG A 37 -11.12 20.77 0.01
N ASP A 38 -12.13 19.92 0.09
CA ASP A 38 -13.48 20.35 0.48
C ASP A 38 -13.54 20.65 1.98
N ILE A 39 -12.88 19.87 2.81
CA ILE A 39 -12.77 20.13 4.25
C ILE A 39 -12.03 21.45 4.52
N GLU A 40 -10.96 21.75 3.78
CA GLU A 40 -10.21 23.00 3.93
C GLU A 40 -11.04 24.27 3.62
N LYS A 41 -12.09 24.15 2.81
CA LYS A 41 -13.02 25.26 2.51
C LYS A 41 -14.06 25.50 3.59
N ILE A 42 -14.25 24.59 4.53
CA ILE A 42 -15.29 24.69 5.56
C ILE A 42 -14.89 25.76 6.58
N GLN A 43 -15.79 26.75 6.73
CA GLN A 43 -15.68 27.75 7.80
C GLN A 43 -16.50 27.27 8.98
N GLY A 44 -15.84 26.83 10.05
CA GLY A 44 -16.47 26.35 11.27
C GLY A 44 -16.23 24.84 11.52
N PRO A 45 -17.07 24.22 12.35
CA PRO A 45 -16.89 22.81 12.68
C PRO A 45 -17.07 21.92 11.46
N ILE A 46 -16.14 20.98 11.27
CA ILE A 46 -16.21 20.01 10.18
C ILE A 46 -17.33 19.00 10.48
N PRO A 47 -18.27 18.76 9.54
CA PRO A 47 -19.32 17.76 9.73
C PRO A 47 -18.73 16.35 9.94
N SER A 48 -19.29 15.60 10.88
CA SER A 48 -18.83 14.24 11.20
C SER A 48 -18.81 13.32 9.97
N ARG A 49 -19.77 13.47 9.05
CA ARG A 49 -19.81 12.69 7.81
C ARG A 49 -18.56 12.89 6.94
N ASP A 50 -18.04 14.11 6.87
CA ASP A 50 -16.85 14.41 6.05
C ASP A 50 -15.59 13.84 6.70
N LEU A 51 -15.49 13.90 8.03
CA LEU A 51 -14.43 13.23 8.77
C LEU A 51 -14.49 11.71 8.61
N ILE A 52 -15.67 11.10 8.69
CA ILE A 52 -15.84 9.65 8.52
C ILE A 52 -15.49 9.24 7.09
N SER A 53 -15.93 10.00 6.08
CA SER A 53 -15.61 9.72 4.68
C SER A 53 -14.10 9.78 4.43
N CYS A 54 -13.42 10.83 4.89
CA CYS A 54 -11.98 10.97 4.78
C CYS A 54 -11.24 9.82 5.48
N ALA A 55 -11.65 9.48 6.70
CA ALA A 55 -11.06 8.38 7.46
C ALA A 55 -11.25 7.03 6.76
N ALA A 56 -12.42 6.79 6.16
CA ALA A 56 -12.70 5.58 5.41
C ALA A 56 -11.79 5.45 4.18
N PHE A 57 -11.56 6.53 3.42
CA PHE A 57 -10.66 6.51 2.28
C PHE A 57 -9.19 6.36 2.68
N LEU A 58 -8.74 6.97 3.77
CA LEU A 58 -7.40 6.73 4.32
C LEU A 58 -7.22 5.26 4.75
N HIS A 59 -8.25 4.67 5.36
CA HIS A 59 -8.26 3.25 5.70
C HIS A 59 -8.18 2.37 4.44
N HIS A 60 -8.97 2.66 3.40
CA HIS A 60 -8.95 1.92 2.15
C HIS A 60 -7.63 2.07 1.40
N PHE A 61 -7.02 3.26 1.45
CA PHE A 61 -5.70 3.50 0.86
C PHE A 61 -4.66 2.52 1.40
N TYR A 62 -4.49 2.48 2.72
CA TYR A 62 -3.50 1.56 3.31
C TYR A 62 -3.88 0.09 3.12
N THR A 63 -5.16 -0.25 3.16
CA THR A 63 -5.62 -1.61 2.86
C THR A 63 -5.22 -2.03 1.44
N GLY A 64 -5.32 -1.14 0.46
CA GLY A 64 -4.88 -1.41 -0.91
C GLY A 64 -3.37 -1.63 -1.00
N VAL A 65 -2.57 -0.79 -0.35
CA VAL A 65 -1.11 -0.95 -0.28
C VAL A 65 -0.73 -2.29 0.36
N GLU A 66 -1.35 -2.62 1.48
CA GLU A 66 -1.09 -3.89 2.18
C GLU A 66 -1.46 -5.09 1.33
N THR A 67 -2.57 -5.04 0.59
CA THR A 67 -2.96 -6.10 -0.35
C THR A 67 -1.89 -6.33 -1.41
N MET A 68 -1.29 -5.27 -1.98
CA MET A 68 -0.16 -5.40 -2.91
C MET A 68 1.03 -6.11 -2.25
N PHE A 69 1.39 -5.72 -1.03
CA PHE A 69 2.51 -6.33 -0.31
C PHE A 69 2.26 -7.80 0.02
N GLU A 70 1.03 -8.17 0.39
CA GLU A 70 0.65 -9.57 0.59
C GLU A 70 0.79 -10.42 -0.67
N ARG A 71 0.41 -9.88 -1.84
CA ARG A 71 0.59 -10.58 -3.12
C ARG A 71 2.07 -10.79 -3.44
N ILE A 72 2.90 -9.77 -3.23
CA ILE A 72 4.35 -9.85 -3.43
C ILE A 72 4.95 -10.92 -2.51
N ALA A 73 4.67 -10.86 -1.21
CA ALA A 73 5.16 -11.82 -0.24
C ALA A 73 4.72 -13.25 -0.58
N LYS A 74 3.47 -13.44 -0.99
CA LYS A 74 2.94 -14.76 -1.34
C LYS A 74 3.62 -15.37 -2.55
N VAL A 75 3.86 -14.58 -3.60
CA VAL A 75 4.35 -15.10 -4.88
C VAL A 75 5.88 -15.12 -4.95
N ILE A 76 6.54 -14.09 -4.44
CA ILE A 76 7.99 -13.95 -4.52
C ILE A 76 8.69 -14.54 -3.30
N ASP A 77 8.22 -14.22 -2.08
CA ASP A 77 8.87 -14.64 -0.83
C ASP A 77 8.48 -16.05 -0.38
N GLY A 78 7.50 -16.68 -1.04
CA GLY A 78 7.02 -18.03 -0.68
C GLY A 78 5.98 -18.03 0.43
N GLY A 79 5.42 -16.89 0.78
CA GLY A 79 4.41 -16.70 1.81
C GLY A 79 4.96 -15.96 3.03
N ALA A 80 4.11 -15.21 3.70
CA ALA A 80 4.47 -14.50 4.92
C ALA A 80 4.42 -15.43 6.14
N THR A 81 5.39 -15.28 7.03
CA THR A 81 5.32 -15.88 8.37
C THR A 81 4.27 -15.14 9.19
N VAL A 82 3.27 -15.85 9.67
CA VAL A 82 2.25 -15.29 10.56
C VAL A 82 2.86 -15.13 11.95
N SER A 83 3.25 -13.92 12.32
CA SER A 83 3.63 -13.54 13.68
C SER A 83 2.56 -12.63 14.30
N GLY A 84 2.63 -12.40 15.60
CA GLY A 84 1.61 -11.64 16.34
C GLY A 84 1.36 -10.21 15.87
N ASP A 85 2.30 -9.59 15.13
CA ASP A 85 2.17 -8.27 14.50
C ASP A 85 2.40 -8.35 12.98
N TYR A 86 1.60 -9.19 12.33
CA TYR A 86 1.68 -9.48 10.89
C TYR A 86 1.75 -8.23 10.01
N HIS A 87 0.88 -7.26 10.25
CA HIS A 87 0.80 -6.04 9.42
C HIS A 87 2.09 -5.20 9.47
N ARG A 88 2.67 -5.07 10.65
CA ARG A 88 3.93 -4.36 10.84
C ARG A 88 5.10 -5.11 10.23
N GLU A 89 5.18 -6.42 10.45
CA GLU A 89 6.25 -7.26 9.91
C GLU A 89 6.20 -7.31 8.37
N LEU A 90 5.00 -7.37 7.78
CA LEU A 90 4.83 -7.30 6.33
C LEU A 90 5.40 -5.99 5.76
N LEU A 91 4.99 -4.84 6.31
CA LEU A 91 5.48 -3.53 5.88
C LEU A 91 7.01 -3.44 6.01
N ARG A 92 7.56 -3.87 7.14
CA ARG A 92 9.00 -3.89 7.39
C ARG A 92 9.72 -4.78 6.38
N SER A 93 9.22 -5.97 6.08
CA SER A 93 9.85 -6.89 5.15
C SER A 93 9.98 -6.31 3.74
N MET A 94 9.04 -5.46 3.32
CA MET A 94 9.08 -4.81 2.01
C MET A 94 10.20 -3.77 1.89
N SER A 95 10.67 -3.18 2.98
CA SER A 95 11.77 -2.20 2.99
C SER A 95 13.17 -2.82 3.07
N HIS A 96 13.28 -4.13 3.11
CA HIS A 96 14.55 -4.84 3.17
C HIS A 96 14.67 -5.82 2.00
N GLU A 97 15.91 -6.03 1.55
CA GLU A 97 16.22 -7.10 0.60
C GLU A 97 16.06 -8.47 1.29
N ILE A 98 15.65 -9.45 0.52
CA ILE A 98 15.78 -10.85 0.88
C ILE A 98 16.90 -11.44 0.02
N PRO A 99 18.09 -11.75 0.62
CA PRO A 99 19.24 -12.22 -0.14
C PRO A 99 18.89 -13.40 -1.06
N SER A 100 19.33 -13.36 -2.29
CA SER A 100 19.09 -14.37 -3.33
C SER A 100 17.63 -14.52 -3.76
N ILE A 101 16.70 -13.72 -3.25
CA ILE A 101 15.28 -13.78 -3.59
C ILE A 101 14.82 -12.49 -4.27
N ARG A 102 14.96 -11.32 -3.60
CA ARG A 102 14.53 -10.04 -4.16
C ARG A 102 15.23 -8.84 -3.49
N PRO A 103 15.34 -7.72 -4.21
CA PRO A 103 15.72 -6.44 -3.61
C PRO A 103 14.63 -5.92 -2.65
N ALA A 104 14.92 -4.85 -1.92
CA ALA A 104 13.89 -4.08 -1.23
C ALA A 104 12.85 -3.57 -2.24
N ILE A 105 11.58 -3.66 -1.89
CA ILE A 105 10.46 -3.21 -2.74
C ILE A 105 10.23 -1.72 -2.59
N ILE A 106 10.31 -1.21 -1.36
CA ILE A 106 10.17 0.20 -1.01
C ILE A 106 11.40 0.65 -0.23
N SER A 107 11.62 1.96 -0.16
CA SER A 107 12.66 2.52 0.71
C SER A 107 12.26 2.43 2.19
N VAL A 108 13.25 2.53 3.08
CA VAL A 108 13.01 2.60 4.53
C VAL A 108 12.18 3.85 4.87
N ASP A 109 12.48 4.99 4.27
CA ASP A 109 11.74 6.24 4.50
C ASP A 109 10.26 6.10 4.10
N LEU A 110 9.99 5.51 2.92
CA LEU A 110 8.61 5.25 2.49
C LEU A 110 7.89 4.27 3.43
N ALA A 111 8.59 3.28 3.96
CA ALA A 111 8.02 2.35 4.94
C ALA A 111 7.67 3.05 6.26
N GLU A 112 8.50 3.99 6.74
CA GLU A 112 8.22 4.79 7.93
C GLU A 112 7.00 5.69 7.72
N GLU A 113 6.88 6.36 6.58
CA GLU A 113 5.71 7.15 6.24
C GLU A 113 4.44 6.29 6.13
N LEU A 114 4.51 5.13 5.48
CA LEU A 114 3.38 4.19 5.38
C LEU A 114 2.97 3.61 6.75
N ASP A 115 3.89 3.53 7.72
CA ASP A 115 3.56 3.05 9.07
C ASP A 115 2.57 3.97 9.78
N GLU A 116 2.57 5.27 9.49
CA GLU A 116 1.57 6.21 10.02
C GLU A 116 0.16 5.87 9.50
N TYR A 117 0.01 5.50 8.23
CA TYR A 117 -1.27 5.06 7.65
C TYR A 117 -1.69 3.70 8.21
N ARG A 118 -0.76 2.78 8.45
CA ARG A 118 -1.03 1.50 9.12
C ARG A 118 -1.59 1.72 10.52
N ARG A 119 -0.97 2.60 11.30
CA ARG A 119 -1.40 2.95 12.65
C ARG A 119 -2.78 3.62 12.63
N PHE A 120 -3.00 4.56 11.70
CA PHE A 120 -4.30 5.20 11.52
C PHE A 120 -5.38 4.18 11.20
N ARG A 121 -5.12 3.25 10.25
CA ARG A 121 -6.05 2.16 9.92
C ARG A 121 -6.38 1.32 11.14
N HIS A 122 -5.39 0.96 11.94
CA HIS A 122 -5.61 0.18 13.17
C HIS A 122 -6.51 0.94 14.15
N MET A 123 -6.26 2.21 14.38
CA MET A 123 -7.07 3.08 15.22
C MET A 123 -8.50 3.19 14.67
N PHE A 124 -8.67 3.47 13.38
CA PHE A 124 -9.99 3.63 12.74
C PHE A 124 -10.88 2.37 12.85
N ARG A 125 -10.30 1.20 12.74
CA ARG A 125 -11.05 -0.07 12.89
C ARG A 125 -11.60 -0.28 14.30
N HIS A 126 -11.02 0.34 15.30
CA HIS A 126 -11.40 0.21 16.70
C HIS A 126 -12.06 1.48 17.26
N ALA A 127 -12.06 2.58 16.51
CA ALA A 127 -12.70 3.82 16.92
C ALA A 127 -14.20 3.82 16.63
N TYR A 128 -14.98 4.19 17.64
CA TYR A 128 -16.38 4.57 17.44
C TYR A 128 -16.36 6.05 17.05
N GLY A 129 -16.56 6.38 15.79
CA GLY A 129 -16.63 7.70 15.12
C GLY A 129 -16.40 9.02 15.87
N SER A 130 -16.62 9.04 17.19
CA SER A 130 -16.42 10.20 18.07
C SER A 130 -14.96 10.62 18.30
N GLU A 131 -14.00 9.77 17.93
CA GLU A 131 -12.56 10.01 18.14
C GLU A 131 -11.85 10.59 16.89
N LEU A 132 -12.56 10.73 15.77
CA LEU A 132 -12.00 11.28 14.55
C LEU A 132 -11.79 12.78 14.69
N ARG A 133 -10.55 13.22 14.44
CA ARG A 133 -10.16 14.64 14.48
C ARG A 133 -9.39 14.99 13.23
N TRP A 134 -9.79 16.07 12.56
CA TRP A 134 -9.10 16.55 11.37
C TRP A 134 -7.61 16.74 11.57
N GLY A 135 -7.19 17.37 12.67
CA GLY A 135 -5.78 17.58 12.96
C GLY A 135 -4.90 16.32 13.01
N LYS A 136 -5.50 15.13 13.19
CA LYS A 136 -4.80 13.84 13.10
C LYS A 136 -4.80 13.28 11.67
N MET A 137 -5.79 13.61 10.86
CA MET A 137 -5.93 13.13 9.49
C MET A 137 -5.25 14.03 8.47
N GLU A 138 -5.25 15.34 8.71
CA GLU A 138 -4.69 16.34 7.79
C GLU A 138 -3.26 16.04 7.36
N PRO A 139 -2.31 15.68 8.23
CA PRO A 139 -0.96 15.32 7.81
C PRO A 139 -0.93 14.11 6.87
N LEU A 140 -1.80 13.12 7.11
CA LEU A 140 -1.93 11.94 6.25
C LEU A 140 -2.49 12.32 4.88
N VAL A 141 -3.53 13.16 4.84
CA VAL A 141 -4.11 13.67 3.59
C VAL A 141 -3.07 14.43 2.78
N LYS A 142 -2.33 15.33 3.42
CA LYS A 142 -1.27 16.13 2.77
C LYS A 142 -0.07 15.31 2.33
N GLY A 143 0.20 14.19 2.97
CA GLY A 143 1.29 13.26 2.62
C GLY A 143 0.99 12.38 1.40
N ILE A 144 -0.27 12.21 1.03
CA ILE A 144 -0.69 11.29 -0.04
C ILE A 144 0.05 11.50 -1.38
N PRO A 145 0.25 12.71 -1.91
CA PRO A 145 0.93 12.88 -3.19
C PRO A 145 2.37 12.35 -3.18
N ILE A 146 3.11 12.59 -2.12
CA ILE A 146 4.51 12.14 -1.98
C ILE A 146 4.58 10.63 -1.84
N ILE A 147 3.72 10.04 -1.01
CA ILE A 147 3.65 8.60 -0.81
C ILE A 147 3.26 7.89 -2.11
N MET A 148 2.29 8.43 -2.84
CA MET A 148 1.90 7.87 -4.14
C MET A 148 3.04 7.88 -5.14
N GLN A 149 3.82 8.96 -5.21
CA GLN A 149 4.99 9.00 -6.08
C GLN A 149 5.99 7.89 -5.72
N GLY A 150 6.28 7.73 -4.43
CA GLY A 150 7.17 6.65 -3.95
C GLY A 150 6.64 5.24 -4.26
N LEU A 151 5.32 5.03 -4.13
CA LEU A 151 4.69 3.76 -4.47
C LEU A 151 4.72 3.48 -5.98
N GLU A 152 4.47 4.48 -6.83
CA GLU A 152 4.53 4.35 -8.28
C GLU A 152 5.94 4.02 -8.76
N ASP A 153 6.97 4.71 -8.24
CA ASP A 153 8.37 4.43 -8.56
C ASP A 153 8.76 3.01 -8.13
N SER A 154 8.34 2.60 -6.94
CA SER A 154 8.57 1.25 -6.42
C SER A 154 7.86 0.18 -7.28
N TYR A 155 6.64 0.45 -7.72
CA TYR A 155 5.89 -0.43 -8.61
C TYR A 155 6.60 -0.62 -9.95
N ILE A 156 7.09 0.45 -10.58
CA ILE A 156 7.82 0.38 -11.84
C ILE A 156 9.07 -0.51 -11.68
N ASN A 157 9.84 -0.28 -10.62
CA ASN A 157 11.06 -1.06 -10.34
C ASN A 157 10.74 -2.54 -10.08
N LEU A 158 9.68 -2.82 -9.35
CA LEU A 158 9.22 -4.18 -9.07
C LEU A 158 8.80 -4.92 -10.35
N VAL A 159 8.03 -4.28 -11.21
CA VAL A 159 7.61 -4.88 -12.49
C VAL A 159 8.82 -5.19 -13.36
N GLN A 160 9.82 -4.31 -13.42
CA GLN A 160 11.07 -4.58 -14.14
C GLN A 160 11.81 -5.78 -13.55
N PHE A 161 11.91 -5.86 -12.24
CA PHE A 161 12.52 -7.01 -11.56
C PHE A 161 11.80 -8.32 -11.87
N ILE A 162 10.46 -8.35 -11.80
CA ILE A 162 9.68 -9.55 -12.13
C ILE A 162 9.87 -9.96 -13.59
N LYS A 163 9.93 -9.00 -14.53
CA LYS A 163 10.22 -9.29 -15.95
C LYS A 163 11.59 -9.90 -16.14
N GLN A 164 12.61 -9.45 -15.41
CA GLN A 164 13.95 -10.07 -15.43
C GLN A 164 13.89 -11.52 -14.93
N LEU A 165 13.16 -11.80 -13.84
CA LEU A 165 12.95 -13.16 -13.35
C LEU A 165 12.30 -14.07 -14.41
N ILE A 166 11.31 -13.56 -15.12
CA ILE A 166 10.63 -14.29 -16.21
C ILE A 166 11.63 -14.62 -17.32
N THR A 167 12.44 -13.64 -17.75
CA THR A 167 13.44 -13.85 -18.80
C THR A 167 14.44 -14.95 -18.41
N THR A 168 15.00 -14.85 -17.18
CA THR A 168 15.95 -15.86 -16.68
C THR A 168 15.36 -17.27 -16.59
N LEU A 169 14.07 -17.38 -16.29
CA LEU A 169 13.39 -18.67 -16.26
C LEU A 169 13.02 -19.21 -17.66
N SER A 170 13.06 -18.37 -18.68
CA SER A 170 12.73 -18.76 -20.07
C SER A 170 13.94 -19.20 -20.87
N GLU A 171 15.15 -18.96 -20.38
CA GLU A 171 16.43 -19.42 -20.90
C GLU A 171 16.77 -20.84 -20.44
#